data_2b26eeca95cf17c62493e1e58116f0b4
#
_entry.id   2b26eeca95cf17c62493e1e58116f0b4
#
_cell.length_a   1.000
_cell.length_b   1.000
_cell.length_c   1.000
_cell.angle_alpha   90.00
_cell.angle_beta   90.00
_cell.angle_gamma   90.00
#
_symmetry.space_group_name_H-M   'P 1'
#
loop_
_entity.id
_entity.type
_entity.pdbx_description
1 polymer ?
#
loop_
_entity_poly.entity_id
_entity_poly.type
_entity_poly.pdbx_seq_one_letter_code
_entity_poly.pdbx_strand_id
1 'polypeptide(L)'
;MKRRNLILSGLGAGVLGAAVLRPSSHGAPHNEYFAQLSRAASSAGIATPTLIIDRQLMLANAQTVARHIGGKIGLRLVAKSLPCPAMLDTLMQTLQTRKLMVFNLPQLLQLANERPDTDLLLGKPMPVAACAQFYRELKPAGFKPEQQLQWLVDSKERLLQYRDLARAQGLTLRINLEIDIGLHRGGIPDLASLQAMLDVMKAEPRLQWSGMMGYDAHINKLPDLPGKRAGALAHALQTYREMHALALQQLGPRALTLNTGGSPTYRLHDGSATANEVSLGSALLKASDFDTDMLHDLSPAVYIATPVLKAQSEFRMPYGVELLGDVARMWDANQRRAYFIYGGNWLADPVSPDGLAYSGLYGTSSNQQVVLGSGAQNLQIDDFIFFRPRQSEAVLLQFGALALYEQGKITERWTPMPASA
;
A
#
# COMPACT_ATOMS: atom_id res chain seq x y z
N MET A 1 -11.70 58.91 29.91
CA MET A 1 -12.35 57.61 29.73
C MET A 1 -11.45 56.47 30.19
N LYS A 2 -11.93 55.59 30.99
CA LYS A 2 -11.21 54.94 32.09
C LYS A 2 -10.47 53.67 31.64
N ARG A 3 -9.17 53.55 32.02
CA ARG A 3 -8.33 52.34 31.84
C ARG A 3 -9.09 50.99 32.09
N ARG A 4 -10.07 51.03 32.96
CA ARG A 4 -10.96 49.88 33.28
C ARG A 4 -11.81 49.42 32.11
N ASN A 5 -12.27 50.30 31.23
CA ASN A 5 -13.08 49.98 30.05
C ASN A 5 -12.23 49.43 28.91
N LEU A 6 -10.97 49.83 28.83
CA LEU A 6 -10.01 49.32 27.85
C LEU A 6 -9.60 47.88 28.17
N ILE A 7 -9.44 47.57 29.46
CA ILE A 7 -9.10 46.22 29.95
C ILE A 7 -10.30 45.29 29.76
N LEU A 8 -11.54 45.74 30.04
CA LEU A 8 -12.76 44.98 29.84
C LEU A 8 -13.06 44.73 28.36
N SER A 9 -12.78 45.69 27.47
CA SER A 9 -12.93 45.50 26.02
C SER A 9 -11.82 44.60 25.44
N GLY A 10 -10.58 44.66 25.95
CA GLY A 10 -9.48 43.76 25.58
C GLY A 10 -9.73 42.33 26.05
N LEU A 11 -10.25 42.12 27.26
CA LEU A 11 -10.65 40.82 27.76
C LEU A 11 -11.87 40.25 26.98
N GLY A 12 -12.86 41.10 26.64
CA GLY A 12 -14.01 40.70 25.83
C GLY A 12 -13.60 40.27 24.39
N ALA A 13 -12.71 41.01 23.76
CA ALA A 13 -12.16 40.66 22.44
C ALA A 13 -11.29 39.39 22.48
N GLY A 14 -10.50 39.19 23.54
CA GLY A 14 -9.72 37.98 23.76
C GLY A 14 -10.59 36.74 23.97
N VAL A 15 -11.67 36.87 24.75
CA VAL A 15 -12.61 35.76 24.99
C VAL A 15 -13.42 35.44 23.73
N LEU A 16 -13.85 36.46 22.96
CA LEU A 16 -14.52 36.26 21.66
C LEU A 16 -13.58 35.63 20.64
N GLY A 17 -12.34 36.09 20.56
CA GLY A 17 -11.32 35.48 19.68
C GLY A 17 -11.00 34.04 20.06
N ALA A 18 -10.91 33.73 21.35
CA ALA A 18 -10.72 32.37 21.84
C ALA A 18 -11.95 31.48 21.55
N ALA A 19 -13.17 32.01 21.68
CA ALA A 19 -14.39 31.25 21.36
C ALA A 19 -14.52 30.91 19.87
N VAL A 20 -14.07 31.82 18.98
CA VAL A 20 -14.05 31.59 17.52
C VAL A 20 -12.98 30.58 17.10
N LEU A 21 -11.86 30.52 17.84
CA LEU A 21 -10.76 29.57 17.57
C LEU A 21 -10.92 28.21 18.26
N ARG A 22 -11.95 28.04 19.07
CA ARG A 22 -12.23 26.78 19.78
C ARG A 22 -12.61 25.70 18.78
N PRO A 23 -11.95 24.50 18.78
CA PRO A 23 -12.32 23.40 17.92
C PRO A 23 -13.77 22.97 18.16
N SER A 24 -14.54 22.82 17.08
CA SER A 24 -15.88 22.22 17.15
C SER A 24 -15.77 20.73 17.47
N SER A 25 -16.82 20.16 18.09
CA SER A 25 -16.87 18.71 18.26
C SER A 25 -17.15 18.05 16.91
N HIS A 26 -16.28 17.14 16.52
CA HIS A 26 -16.39 16.33 15.31
C HIS A 26 -16.88 14.90 15.62
N GLY A 27 -17.12 14.58 16.89
CA GLY A 27 -17.51 13.23 17.30
C GLY A 27 -18.91 12.86 16.85
N ALA A 28 -19.03 11.64 16.32
CA ALA A 28 -20.31 10.98 16.05
C ALA A 28 -20.18 9.48 16.38
N PRO A 29 -21.29 8.78 16.66
CA PRO A 29 -21.27 7.32 16.78
C PRO A 29 -20.90 6.66 15.44
N HIS A 30 -20.72 5.33 15.44
CA HIS A 30 -20.56 4.58 14.20
C HIS A 30 -21.68 4.91 13.21
N ASN A 31 -21.33 5.16 11.96
CA ASN A 31 -22.29 5.14 10.89
C ASN A 31 -22.85 3.73 10.68
N GLU A 32 -23.86 3.57 9.83
CA GLU A 32 -24.54 2.29 9.64
C GLU A 32 -23.60 1.16 9.20
N TYR A 33 -22.67 1.45 8.30
CA TYR A 33 -21.68 0.47 7.82
C TYR A 33 -20.79 -0.06 8.97
N PHE A 34 -20.20 0.83 9.75
CA PHE A 34 -19.34 0.43 10.87
C PHE A 34 -20.13 -0.15 12.04
N ALA A 35 -21.39 0.26 12.24
CA ALA A 35 -22.26 -0.40 13.21
C ALA A 35 -22.58 -1.85 12.81
N GLN A 36 -22.77 -2.14 11.52
CA GLN A 36 -22.92 -3.51 11.01
C GLN A 36 -21.62 -4.29 11.15
N LEU A 37 -20.49 -3.69 10.80
CA LEU A 37 -19.17 -4.32 10.90
C LEU A 37 -18.82 -4.67 12.37
N SER A 38 -19.16 -3.76 13.32
CA SER A 38 -19.00 -3.98 14.76
C SER A 38 -19.84 -5.18 15.24
N ARG A 39 -21.12 -5.25 14.84
CA ARG A 39 -21.97 -6.41 15.16
C ARG A 39 -21.42 -7.72 14.59
N ALA A 40 -20.93 -7.69 13.34
CA ALA A 40 -20.35 -8.86 12.70
C ALA A 40 -19.06 -9.32 13.42
N ALA A 41 -18.19 -8.37 13.83
CA ALA A 41 -17.00 -8.65 14.60
C ALA A 41 -17.30 -9.27 15.96
N SER A 42 -18.27 -8.69 16.70
CA SER A 42 -18.73 -9.23 17.99
C SER A 42 -19.33 -10.65 17.84
N SER A 43 -20.21 -10.84 16.84
CA SER A 43 -20.85 -12.14 16.58
C SER A 43 -19.85 -13.23 16.18
N ALA A 44 -18.74 -12.86 15.55
CA ALA A 44 -17.64 -13.76 15.19
C ALA A 44 -16.64 -14.00 16.33
N GLY A 45 -16.89 -13.44 17.53
CA GLY A 45 -16.02 -13.60 18.69
C GLY A 45 -14.64 -12.96 18.53
N ILE A 46 -14.52 -11.87 17.77
CA ILE A 46 -13.25 -11.15 17.63
C ILE A 46 -12.94 -10.49 18.98
N ALA A 47 -11.84 -10.91 19.61
CA ALA A 47 -11.42 -10.44 20.94
C ALA A 47 -10.03 -9.77 20.93
N THR A 48 -9.37 -9.74 19.79
CA THR A 48 -8.03 -9.15 19.60
C THR A 48 -8.03 -8.25 18.37
N PRO A 49 -7.05 -7.34 18.23
CA PRO A 49 -6.91 -6.56 17.02
C PRO A 49 -6.90 -7.47 15.78
N THR A 50 -7.80 -7.23 14.87
CA THR A 50 -8.02 -8.10 13.70
C THR A 50 -8.15 -7.25 12.44
N LEU A 51 -7.45 -7.63 11.39
CA LEU A 51 -7.65 -7.07 10.06
C LEU A 51 -8.89 -7.67 9.40
N ILE A 52 -9.79 -6.80 9.00
CA ILE A 52 -11.03 -7.17 8.30
C ILE A 52 -10.93 -6.69 6.85
N ILE A 53 -11.14 -7.60 5.91
CA ILE A 53 -11.27 -7.30 4.49
C ILE A 53 -12.75 -7.36 4.11
N ASP A 54 -13.28 -6.26 3.60
CA ASP A 54 -14.60 -6.25 2.97
C ASP A 54 -14.47 -6.83 1.57
N ARG A 55 -14.92 -8.09 1.43
CA ARG A 55 -14.82 -8.83 0.17
C ARG A 55 -15.60 -8.18 -0.96
N GLN A 56 -16.77 -7.65 -0.67
CA GLN A 56 -17.64 -7.04 -1.69
C GLN A 56 -17.01 -5.75 -2.23
N LEU A 57 -16.47 -4.90 -1.34
CA LEU A 57 -15.80 -3.67 -1.74
C LEU A 57 -14.49 -3.96 -2.48
N MET A 58 -13.71 -4.94 -2.04
CA MET A 58 -12.50 -5.37 -2.75
C MET A 58 -12.80 -5.86 -4.18
N LEU A 59 -13.85 -6.68 -4.35
CA LEU A 59 -14.27 -7.16 -5.67
C LEU A 59 -14.86 -6.05 -6.54
N ALA A 60 -15.62 -5.13 -5.97
CA ALA A 60 -16.13 -3.95 -6.67
C ALA A 60 -14.97 -3.05 -7.18
N ASN A 61 -13.94 -2.85 -6.37
CA ASN A 61 -12.71 -2.17 -6.78
C ASN A 61 -12.03 -2.91 -7.94
N ALA A 62 -11.91 -4.24 -7.86
CA ALA A 62 -11.31 -5.04 -8.94
C ALA A 62 -12.10 -4.91 -10.25
N GLN A 63 -13.42 -4.96 -10.20
CA GLN A 63 -14.28 -4.75 -11.38
C GLN A 63 -14.14 -3.34 -11.96
N THR A 64 -14.03 -2.32 -11.09
CA THR A 64 -13.80 -0.93 -11.52
C THR A 64 -12.44 -0.79 -12.20
N VAL A 65 -11.39 -1.36 -11.64
CA VAL A 65 -10.06 -1.41 -12.26
C VAL A 65 -10.11 -2.13 -13.61
N ALA A 66 -10.80 -3.26 -13.71
CA ALA A 66 -10.97 -3.98 -14.99
C ALA A 66 -11.65 -3.10 -16.06
N ARG A 67 -12.68 -2.32 -15.68
CA ARG A 67 -13.32 -1.36 -16.60
C ARG A 67 -12.37 -0.25 -17.06
N HIS A 68 -11.54 0.30 -16.14
CA HIS A 68 -10.55 1.32 -16.49
C HIS A 68 -9.51 0.80 -17.50
N ILE A 69 -9.05 -0.41 -17.30
CA ILE A 69 -8.07 -1.06 -18.17
C ILE A 69 -8.70 -1.42 -19.54
N GLY A 70 -9.97 -1.86 -19.55
CA GLY A 70 -10.75 -2.12 -20.74
C GLY A 70 -10.13 -3.10 -21.74
N GLY A 71 -9.24 -4.00 -21.27
CA GLY A 71 -8.51 -4.95 -22.11
C GLY A 71 -7.42 -4.34 -22.99
N LYS A 72 -7.15 -3.05 -22.89
CA LYS A 72 -6.20 -2.32 -23.74
C LYS A 72 -4.73 -2.55 -23.33
N ILE A 73 -4.48 -2.84 -22.07
CA ILE A 73 -3.16 -3.07 -21.51
C ILE A 73 -3.21 -4.24 -20.52
N GLY A 74 -2.12 -5.02 -20.41
CA GLY A 74 -2.03 -6.14 -19.48
C GLY A 74 -2.04 -5.68 -18.04
N LEU A 75 -2.48 -6.57 -17.12
CA LEU A 75 -2.51 -6.31 -15.69
C LEU A 75 -1.68 -7.33 -14.93
N ARG A 76 -0.83 -6.86 -14.01
CA ARG A 76 -0.06 -7.63 -13.05
C ARG A 76 -0.43 -7.23 -11.62
N LEU A 77 -0.77 -8.19 -10.77
CA LEU A 77 -1.09 -7.94 -9.36
C LEU A 77 0.18 -7.84 -8.51
N VAL A 78 0.23 -6.85 -7.64
CA VAL A 78 1.36 -6.57 -6.75
C VAL A 78 1.18 -7.31 -5.43
N ALA A 79 1.86 -8.45 -5.27
CA ALA A 79 1.69 -9.36 -4.13
C ALA A 79 2.08 -8.73 -2.77
N LYS A 80 3.05 -7.81 -2.72
CA LYS A 80 3.40 -7.14 -1.45
C LYS A 80 2.25 -6.34 -0.85
N SER A 81 1.39 -5.76 -1.68
CA SER A 81 0.23 -4.98 -1.24
C SER A 81 -1.01 -5.84 -0.98
N LEU A 82 -0.95 -7.10 -1.40
CA LEU A 82 -2.00 -8.11 -1.29
C LEU A 82 -1.39 -9.42 -0.73
N PRO A 83 -0.74 -9.37 0.44
CA PRO A 83 0.14 -10.45 0.88
C PRO A 83 -0.63 -11.64 1.47
N CYS A 84 -1.57 -12.17 0.72
CA CYS A 84 -2.39 -13.31 1.11
C CYS A 84 -2.70 -14.18 -0.12
N PRO A 85 -2.33 -15.47 -0.12
CA PRO A 85 -2.54 -16.35 -1.25
C PRO A 85 -4.00 -16.45 -1.70
N ALA A 86 -4.95 -16.62 -0.78
CA ALA A 86 -6.37 -16.71 -1.10
C ALA A 86 -6.94 -15.39 -1.68
N MET A 87 -6.42 -14.24 -1.21
CA MET A 87 -6.77 -12.93 -1.78
C MET A 87 -6.26 -12.81 -3.22
N LEU A 88 -5.00 -13.21 -3.47
CA LEU A 88 -4.43 -13.21 -4.82
C LEU A 88 -5.21 -14.14 -5.75
N ASP A 89 -5.56 -15.35 -5.32
CA ASP A 89 -6.35 -16.30 -6.11
C ASP A 89 -7.71 -15.71 -6.50
N THR A 90 -8.41 -15.10 -5.53
CA THR A 90 -9.70 -14.44 -5.76
C THR A 90 -9.57 -13.29 -6.77
N LEU A 91 -8.53 -12.46 -6.64
CA LEU A 91 -8.31 -11.32 -7.53
C LEU A 91 -7.78 -11.74 -8.90
N MET A 92 -6.92 -12.75 -8.98
CA MET A 92 -6.48 -13.33 -10.27
C MET A 92 -7.64 -13.87 -11.07
N GLN A 93 -8.57 -14.56 -10.41
CA GLN A 93 -9.79 -15.08 -11.04
C GLN A 93 -10.69 -13.92 -11.52
N THR A 94 -10.93 -12.91 -10.66
CA THR A 94 -11.80 -11.78 -10.99
C THR A 94 -11.25 -10.93 -12.14
N LEU A 95 -9.93 -10.72 -12.16
CA LEU A 95 -9.24 -9.87 -13.14
C LEU A 95 -8.69 -10.66 -14.34
N GLN A 96 -8.91 -11.98 -14.37
CA GLN A 96 -8.46 -12.88 -15.43
C GLN A 96 -6.97 -12.72 -15.77
N THR A 97 -6.12 -12.66 -14.73
CA THR A 97 -4.67 -12.58 -14.88
C THR A 97 -3.96 -13.68 -14.09
N ARG A 98 -2.79 -14.11 -14.55
CA ARG A 98 -1.88 -15.00 -13.85
C ARG A 98 -0.53 -14.32 -13.57
N LYS A 99 -0.47 -13.01 -13.75
CA LYS A 99 0.74 -12.22 -13.62
C LYS A 99 0.84 -11.61 -12.23
N LEU A 100 1.90 -11.90 -11.51
CA LEU A 100 2.16 -11.38 -10.17
C LEU A 100 3.51 -10.65 -10.11
N MET A 101 3.57 -9.58 -9.33
CA MET A 101 4.82 -8.89 -9.00
C MET A 101 5.18 -9.17 -7.55
N VAL A 102 6.39 -9.64 -7.31
CA VAL A 102 6.90 -10.07 -5.99
C VAL A 102 8.11 -9.23 -5.57
N PHE A 103 8.36 -9.11 -4.25
CA PHE A 103 9.33 -8.17 -3.72
C PHE A 103 10.33 -8.78 -2.74
N ASN A 104 10.16 -10.05 -2.37
CA ASN A 104 11.01 -10.73 -1.42
C ASN A 104 11.06 -12.24 -1.70
N LEU A 105 12.10 -12.88 -1.21
CA LEU A 105 12.35 -14.30 -1.45
C LEU A 105 11.28 -15.24 -0.86
N PRO A 106 10.80 -15.07 0.39
CA PRO A 106 9.74 -15.92 0.94
C PRO A 106 8.47 -15.92 0.09
N GLN A 107 7.98 -14.76 -0.34
CA GLN A 107 6.81 -14.66 -1.21
C GLN A 107 7.06 -15.28 -2.59
N LEU A 108 8.26 -15.06 -3.15
CA LEU A 108 8.66 -15.65 -4.43
C LEU A 108 8.63 -17.18 -4.35
N LEU A 109 9.25 -17.76 -3.33
CA LEU A 109 9.29 -19.22 -3.12
C LEU A 109 7.89 -19.80 -2.90
N GLN A 110 7.08 -19.16 -2.06
CA GLN A 110 5.73 -19.62 -1.79
C GLN A 110 4.89 -19.63 -3.06
N LEU A 111 4.87 -18.54 -3.82
CA LEU A 111 4.06 -18.42 -5.04
C LEU A 111 4.55 -19.36 -6.14
N ALA A 112 5.86 -19.48 -6.35
CA ALA A 112 6.40 -20.41 -7.33
C ALA A 112 6.08 -21.88 -7.00
N ASN A 113 6.11 -22.26 -5.72
CA ASN A 113 5.84 -23.62 -5.29
C ASN A 113 4.33 -23.98 -5.25
N GLU A 114 3.47 -23.02 -4.88
CA GLU A 114 2.05 -23.26 -4.67
C GLU A 114 1.20 -22.89 -5.89
N ARG A 115 1.71 -22.04 -6.79
CA ARG A 115 1.01 -21.52 -7.98
C ARG A 115 1.89 -21.59 -9.23
N PRO A 116 2.21 -22.81 -9.67
CA PRO A 116 3.19 -23.02 -10.75
C PRO A 116 2.73 -22.51 -12.12
N ASP A 117 1.48 -22.07 -12.26
CA ASP A 117 0.90 -21.52 -13.48
C ASP A 117 0.98 -19.97 -13.55
N THR A 118 1.68 -19.33 -12.60
CA THR A 118 1.82 -17.87 -12.56
C THR A 118 3.06 -17.39 -13.32
N ASP A 119 3.00 -16.16 -13.88
CA ASP A 119 4.14 -15.40 -14.36
C ASP A 119 4.59 -14.42 -13.27
N LEU A 120 5.82 -14.56 -12.80
CA LEU A 120 6.38 -13.79 -11.69
C LEU A 120 7.42 -12.78 -12.19
N LEU A 121 7.24 -11.51 -11.81
CA LEU A 121 8.18 -10.42 -12.05
C LEU A 121 8.66 -9.87 -10.71
N LEU A 122 9.97 -9.73 -10.51
CA LEU A 122 10.51 -9.00 -9.37
C LEU A 122 10.19 -7.50 -9.52
N GLY A 123 9.66 -6.88 -8.47
CA GLY A 123 9.35 -5.45 -8.43
C GLY A 123 10.47 -4.60 -7.80
N LYS A 124 11.61 -5.21 -7.49
CA LYS A 124 12.88 -4.57 -7.11
C LYS A 124 14.04 -5.52 -7.38
N PRO A 125 15.25 -5.01 -7.60
CA PRO A 125 16.45 -5.86 -7.65
C PRO A 125 16.63 -6.67 -6.36
N MET A 126 17.10 -7.90 -6.50
CA MET A 126 17.33 -8.80 -5.37
C MET A 126 18.84 -9.05 -5.20
N PRO A 127 19.33 -9.28 -3.97
CA PRO A 127 20.69 -9.76 -3.77
C PRO A 127 20.93 -11.06 -4.54
N VAL A 128 22.12 -11.23 -5.13
CA VAL A 128 22.46 -12.45 -5.87
C VAL A 128 22.36 -13.70 -5.01
N ALA A 129 22.64 -13.58 -3.71
CA ALA A 129 22.46 -14.68 -2.74
C ALA A 129 20.99 -15.13 -2.64
N ALA A 130 20.04 -14.20 -2.70
CA ALA A 130 18.60 -14.53 -2.70
C ALA A 130 18.19 -15.23 -4.00
N CYS A 131 18.78 -14.83 -5.15
CA CYS A 131 18.59 -15.52 -6.41
C CYS A 131 19.12 -16.96 -6.34
N ALA A 132 20.35 -17.15 -5.86
CA ALA A 132 20.93 -18.49 -5.67
C ALA A 132 20.11 -19.35 -4.70
N GLN A 133 19.62 -18.76 -3.62
CA GLN A 133 18.77 -19.44 -2.64
C GLN A 133 17.44 -19.87 -3.26
N PHE A 134 16.80 -19.04 -4.08
CA PHE A 134 15.59 -19.39 -4.79
C PHE A 134 15.76 -20.68 -5.60
N TYR A 135 16.79 -20.78 -6.45
CA TYR A 135 17.00 -21.97 -7.26
C TYR A 135 17.36 -23.23 -6.43
N ARG A 136 17.99 -23.07 -5.28
CA ARG A 136 18.29 -24.18 -4.36
C ARG A 136 17.05 -24.69 -3.62
N GLU A 137 16.08 -23.81 -3.29
CA GLU A 137 14.91 -24.13 -2.47
C GLU A 137 13.63 -24.32 -3.28
N LEU A 138 13.65 -23.99 -4.57
CA LEU A 138 12.52 -24.22 -5.46
C LEU A 138 12.23 -25.73 -5.54
N LYS A 139 10.98 -26.11 -5.25
CA LYS A 139 10.54 -27.49 -5.40
C LYS A 139 10.28 -27.82 -6.87
N PRO A 140 10.53 -29.04 -7.33
CA PRO A 140 10.27 -29.46 -8.71
C PRO A 140 8.77 -29.70 -8.94
N ALA A 141 7.92 -28.68 -8.72
CA ALA A 141 6.47 -28.78 -8.70
C ALA A 141 5.79 -28.13 -9.93
N GLY A 142 6.48 -28.04 -11.08
CA GLY A 142 5.90 -27.55 -12.33
C GLY A 142 6.16 -26.11 -12.67
N PHE A 143 6.62 -25.26 -11.74
CA PHE A 143 7.07 -23.90 -12.05
C PHE A 143 8.39 -23.93 -12.85
N LYS A 144 8.44 -23.20 -13.96
CA LYS A 144 9.58 -23.15 -14.88
C LYS A 144 10.21 -21.75 -14.85
N PRO A 145 11.23 -21.52 -14.01
CA PRO A 145 11.81 -20.19 -13.84
C PRO A 145 12.31 -19.56 -15.15
N GLU A 146 12.84 -20.37 -16.06
CA GLU A 146 13.34 -19.94 -17.37
C GLU A 146 12.22 -19.44 -18.31
N GLN A 147 10.95 -19.67 -17.98
CA GLN A 147 9.78 -19.24 -18.75
C GLN A 147 8.92 -18.25 -17.99
N GLN A 148 8.84 -18.38 -16.65
CA GLN A 148 7.82 -17.75 -15.81
C GLN A 148 8.37 -16.75 -14.80
N LEU A 149 9.70 -16.70 -14.56
CA LEU A 149 10.30 -15.77 -13.62
C LEU A 149 11.16 -14.72 -14.33
N GLN A 150 10.96 -13.46 -14.00
CA GLN A 150 11.73 -12.34 -14.50
C GLN A 150 12.47 -11.66 -13.34
N TRP A 151 13.80 -11.68 -13.39
CA TRP A 151 14.66 -11.01 -12.43
C TRP A 151 14.85 -9.55 -12.84
N LEU A 152 14.49 -8.62 -11.93
CA LEU A 152 14.68 -7.20 -12.18
C LEU A 152 16.11 -6.78 -11.87
N VAL A 153 16.71 -6.02 -12.79
CA VAL A 153 18.09 -5.54 -12.69
C VAL A 153 18.16 -4.08 -13.14
N ASP A 154 18.79 -3.24 -12.32
CA ASP A 154 18.88 -1.79 -12.50
C ASP A 154 20.31 -1.26 -12.69
N SER A 155 21.32 -2.12 -12.56
CA SER A 155 22.74 -1.74 -12.63
C SER A 155 23.60 -2.81 -13.29
N LYS A 156 24.71 -2.36 -13.89
CA LYS A 156 25.69 -3.24 -14.51
C LYS A 156 26.32 -4.19 -13.49
N GLU A 157 26.59 -3.70 -12.27
CA GLU A 157 27.16 -4.49 -11.18
C GLU A 157 26.25 -5.66 -10.82
N ARG A 158 24.94 -5.41 -10.68
CA ARG A 158 23.95 -6.45 -10.39
C ARG A 158 23.83 -7.43 -11.54
N LEU A 159 23.86 -6.95 -12.78
CA LEU A 159 23.82 -7.80 -13.97
C LEU A 159 25.01 -8.74 -14.05
N LEU A 160 26.22 -8.24 -13.74
CA LEU A 160 27.44 -9.05 -13.70
C LEU A 160 27.37 -10.13 -12.60
N GLN A 161 26.84 -9.81 -11.43
CA GLN A 161 26.62 -10.81 -10.37
C GLN A 161 25.66 -11.92 -10.81
N TYR A 162 24.59 -11.58 -11.50
CA TYR A 162 23.64 -12.56 -12.03
C TYR A 162 24.25 -13.37 -13.18
N ARG A 163 25.06 -12.77 -14.03
CA ARG A 163 25.84 -13.48 -15.06
C ARG A 163 26.75 -14.56 -14.44
N ASP A 164 27.49 -14.17 -13.41
CA ASP A 164 28.47 -15.07 -12.79
C ASP A 164 27.73 -16.22 -12.06
N LEU A 165 26.61 -15.94 -11.40
CA LEU A 165 25.75 -16.97 -10.83
C LEU A 165 25.19 -17.91 -11.92
N ALA A 166 24.67 -17.35 -13.02
CA ALA A 166 24.12 -18.13 -14.12
C ALA A 166 25.17 -19.10 -14.73
N ARG A 167 26.41 -18.62 -14.90
CA ARG A 167 27.52 -19.44 -15.36
C ARG A 167 27.88 -20.54 -14.37
N ALA A 168 28.03 -20.19 -13.09
CA ALA A 168 28.44 -21.12 -12.03
C ALA A 168 27.44 -22.25 -11.81
N GLN A 169 26.15 -21.98 -11.96
CA GLN A 169 25.06 -22.93 -11.69
C GLN A 169 24.37 -23.49 -12.96
N GLY A 170 24.86 -23.09 -14.16
CA GLY A 170 24.25 -23.56 -15.41
C GLY A 170 22.83 -23.04 -15.65
N LEU A 171 22.43 -21.90 -15.04
CA LEU A 171 21.09 -21.35 -15.11
C LEU A 171 20.90 -20.49 -16.36
N THR A 172 19.66 -20.41 -16.82
CA THR A 172 19.19 -19.38 -17.76
C THR A 172 18.29 -18.42 -17.01
N LEU A 173 18.66 -17.14 -16.99
CA LEU A 173 17.94 -16.11 -16.24
C LEU A 173 17.22 -15.16 -17.21
N ARG A 174 15.91 -14.98 -17.01
CA ARG A 174 15.14 -13.95 -17.71
C ARG A 174 15.33 -12.63 -16.97
N ILE A 175 15.91 -11.65 -17.66
CA ILE A 175 16.27 -10.35 -17.10
C ILE A 175 15.28 -9.30 -17.60
N ASN A 176 14.62 -8.64 -16.66
CA ASN A 176 13.82 -7.44 -16.89
C ASN A 176 14.64 -6.23 -16.42
N LEU A 177 14.78 -5.21 -17.26
CA LEU A 177 15.62 -4.05 -16.98
C LEU A 177 14.77 -2.94 -16.35
N GLU A 178 15.09 -2.53 -15.11
CA GLU A 178 14.48 -1.36 -14.49
C GLU A 178 15.13 -0.10 -15.05
N ILE A 179 14.32 0.80 -15.61
CA ILE A 179 14.74 2.08 -16.18
C ILE A 179 14.20 3.24 -15.35
N ASP A 180 15.00 4.27 -15.16
CA ASP A 180 14.54 5.51 -14.50
C ASP A 180 13.81 6.40 -15.51
N ILE A 181 12.51 6.53 -15.30
CA ILE A 181 11.62 7.35 -16.15
C ILE A 181 11.22 8.67 -15.47
N GLY A 182 12.01 9.12 -14.48
CA GLY A 182 11.85 10.41 -13.81
C GLY A 182 11.47 10.34 -12.34
N LEU A 183 11.31 9.14 -11.75
CA LEU A 183 11.11 9.01 -10.31
C LEU A 183 12.42 9.16 -9.51
N HIS A 184 13.56 8.86 -10.12
CA HIS A 184 14.90 8.94 -9.53
C HIS A 184 15.05 8.16 -8.22
N ARG A 185 14.35 7.01 -8.11
CA ARG A 185 14.43 6.11 -6.96
C ARG A 185 15.35 4.92 -7.20
N GLY A 186 15.80 4.71 -8.39
CA GLY A 186 16.58 3.62 -8.93
C GLY A 186 16.28 3.47 -10.41
N GLY A 187 16.84 2.44 -11.03
CA GLY A 187 16.73 2.19 -12.46
C GLY A 187 17.92 2.72 -13.26
N ILE A 188 18.04 2.24 -14.47
CA ILE A 188 19.08 2.63 -15.43
C ILE A 188 18.84 4.09 -15.82
N PRO A 189 19.80 5.01 -15.58
CA PRO A 189 19.56 6.44 -15.65
C PRO A 189 19.60 7.03 -17.07
N ASP A 190 20.34 6.39 -17.99
CA ASP A 190 20.62 6.93 -19.32
C ASP A 190 20.92 5.84 -20.36
N LEU A 191 20.95 6.24 -21.64
CA LEU A 191 21.20 5.34 -22.76
C LEU A 191 22.61 4.73 -22.74
N ALA A 192 23.61 5.44 -22.22
CA ALA A 192 24.98 4.93 -22.15
C ALA A 192 25.11 3.80 -21.13
N SER A 193 24.47 3.97 -19.96
CA SER A 193 24.38 2.95 -18.92
C SER A 193 23.61 1.73 -19.42
N LEU A 194 22.50 1.95 -20.14
CA LEU A 194 21.72 0.88 -20.76
C LEU A 194 22.59 0.13 -21.80
N GLN A 195 23.27 0.84 -22.71
CA GLN A 195 24.15 0.21 -23.72
C GLN A 195 25.19 -0.69 -23.07
N ALA A 196 25.83 -0.24 -21.98
CA ALA A 196 26.83 -1.04 -21.27
C ALA A 196 26.25 -2.33 -20.67
N MET A 197 24.97 -2.36 -20.30
CA MET A 197 24.28 -3.56 -19.84
C MET A 197 23.87 -4.47 -20.99
N LEU A 198 23.39 -3.88 -22.11
CA LEU A 198 23.04 -4.64 -23.31
C LEU A 198 24.24 -5.36 -23.91
N ASP A 199 25.43 -4.75 -23.86
CA ASP A 199 26.69 -5.39 -24.30
C ASP A 199 27.01 -6.65 -23.45
N VAL A 200 26.77 -6.58 -22.14
CA VAL A 200 26.95 -7.76 -21.26
C VAL A 200 25.92 -8.85 -21.63
N MET A 201 24.66 -8.49 -21.85
CA MET A 201 23.60 -9.45 -22.20
C MET A 201 23.85 -10.08 -23.59
N LYS A 202 24.34 -9.31 -24.54
CA LYS A 202 24.66 -9.78 -25.88
C LYS A 202 25.80 -10.81 -25.87
N ALA A 203 26.77 -10.64 -24.95
CA ALA A 203 27.89 -11.54 -24.78
C ALA A 203 27.56 -12.78 -23.91
N GLU A 204 26.38 -12.83 -23.27
CA GLU A 204 26.01 -13.91 -22.33
C GLU A 204 24.62 -14.48 -22.64
N PRO A 205 24.53 -15.57 -23.41
CA PRO A 205 23.25 -16.17 -23.80
C PRO A 205 22.39 -16.68 -22.63
N ARG A 206 23.01 -16.88 -21.45
CA ARG A 206 22.28 -17.28 -20.23
C ARG A 206 21.47 -16.14 -19.61
N LEU A 207 21.72 -14.88 -20.02
CA LEU A 207 20.95 -13.71 -19.61
C LEU A 207 19.98 -13.34 -20.73
N GLN A 208 18.75 -13.81 -20.62
CA GLN A 208 17.73 -13.56 -21.64
C GLN A 208 16.96 -12.27 -21.33
N TRP A 209 16.98 -11.32 -22.23
CA TRP A 209 16.16 -10.12 -22.11
C TRP A 209 14.68 -10.49 -22.16
N SER A 210 13.94 -10.21 -21.08
CA SER A 210 12.52 -10.53 -20.95
C SER A 210 11.63 -9.29 -20.93
N GLY A 211 12.20 -8.09 -20.78
CA GLY A 211 11.41 -6.87 -20.76
C GLY A 211 12.09 -5.69 -20.10
N MET A 212 11.29 -4.68 -19.86
CA MET A 212 11.65 -3.46 -19.14
C MET A 212 10.56 -3.07 -18.14
N MET A 213 10.96 -2.38 -17.08
CA MET A 213 10.04 -1.81 -16.10
C MET A 213 10.44 -0.36 -15.79
N GLY A 214 9.48 0.55 -15.88
CA GLY A 214 9.63 1.94 -15.44
C GLY A 214 8.51 2.30 -14.47
N TYR A 215 8.82 2.96 -13.34
CA TYR A 215 7.83 3.32 -12.33
C TYR A 215 7.66 4.83 -12.21
N ASP A 216 6.45 5.31 -12.34
CA ASP A 216 6.09 6.73 -12.51
C ASP A 216 5.24 7.32 -11.38
N ALA A 217 5.26 6.72 -10.19
CA ALA A 217 4.41 7.15 -9.06
C ALA A 217 4.56 8.63 -8.66
N HIS A 218 5.67 9.28 -9.03
CA HIS A 218 5.90 10.70 -8.77
C HIS A 218 4.87 11.59 -9.48
N ILE A 219 4.38 11.19 -10.65
CA ILE A 219 3.45 11.98 -11.46
C ILE A 219 2.19 12.35 -10.67
N ASN A 220 1.64 11.40 -9.91
CA ASN A 220 0.45 11.64 -9.11
C ASN A 220 0.71 12.54 -7.86
N LYS A 221 1.97 12.69 -7.45
CA LYS A 221 2.37 13.52 -6.29
C LYS A 221 2.81 14.93 -6.68
N LEU A 222 2.92 15.21 -7.97
CA LEU A 222 3.28 16.55 -8.42
C LEU A 222 2.18 17.56 -8.07
N PRO A 223 2.57 18.81 -7.74
CA PRO A 223 1.61 19.89 -7.52
C PRO A 223 0.66 20.04 -8.70
N ASP A 224 -0.59 20.41 -8.41
CA ASP A 224 -1.59 20.69 -9.44
C ASP A 224 -1.35 22.05 -10.10
N LEU A 225 -0.24 22.15 -10.82
CA LEU A 225 0.15 23.31 -11.63
C LEU A 225 -0.05 22.97 -13.11
N PRO A 226 -0.53 23.92 -13.92
CA PRO A 226 -0.78 23.70 -15.35
C PRO A 226 0.41 23.07 -16.07
N GLY A 227 0.20 21.94 -16.73
CA GLY A 227 1.20 21.25 -17.54
C GLY A 227 2.23 20.40 -16.76
N LYS A 228 2.34 20.49 -15.44
CA LYS A 228 3.37 19.75 -14.68
C LYS A 228 3.20 18.25 -14.77
N ARG A 229 2.01 17.73 -14.47
CA ARG A 229 1.72 16.27 -14.56
C ARG A 229 1.81 15.78 -16.01
N ALA A 230 1.26 16.53 -16.96
CA ALA A 230 1.33 16.18 -18.39
C ALA A 230 2.76 16.17 -18.91
N GLY A 231 3.58 17.15 -18.53
CA GLY A 231 5.01 17.21 -18.89
C GLY A 231 5.81 16.05 -18.31
N ALA A 232 5.56 15.69 -17.04
CA ALA A 232 6.21 14.55 -16.41
C ALA A 232 5.81 13.21 -17.06
N LEU A 233 4.53 13.05 -17.42
CA LEU A 233 4.06 11.87 -18.16
C LEU A 233 4.72 11.81 -19.54
N ALA A 234 4.74 12.91 -20.28
CA ALA A 234 5.38 12.96 -21.60
C ALA A 234 6.86 12.60 -21.53
N HIS A 235 7.59 13.11 -20.53
CA HIS A 235 8.98 12.75 -20.27
C HIS A 235 9.14 11.25 -19.99
N ALA A 236 8.33 10.69 -19.08
CA ALA A 236 8.39 9.27 -18.74
C ALA A 236 8.14 8.36 -19.96
N LEU A 237 7.12 8.68 -20.76
CA LEU A 237 6.79 7.94 -21.98
C LEU A 237 7.89 8.04 -23.06
N GLN A 238 8.51 9.21 -23.21
CA GLN A 238 9.61 9.42 -24.15
C GLN A 238 10.86 8.65 -23.74
N THR A 239 11.27 8.77 -22.47
CA THR A 239 12.42 8.02 -21.93
C THR A 239 12.23 6.51 -22.09
N TYR A 240 11.03 6.00 -21.77
CA TYR A 240 10.71 4.59 -21.93
C TYR A 240 10.86 4.15 -23.39
N ARG A 241 10.35 4.95 -24.34
CA ARG A 241 10.41 4.68 -25.78
C ARG A 241 11.85 4.62 -26.27
N GLU A 242 12.67 5.58 -25.90
CA GLU A 242 14.08 5.66 -26.31
C GLU A 242 14.91 4.49 -25.79
N MET A 243 14.75 4.15 -24.49
CA MET A 243 15.43 3.02 -23.87
C MET A 243 15.01 1.69 -24.54
N HIS A 244 13.72 1.50 -24.77
CA HIS A 244 13.20 0.31 -25.45
C HIS A 244 13.70 0.20 -26.89
N ALA A 245 13.71 1.30 -27.65
CA ALA A 245 14.23 1.32 -29.02
C ALA A 245 15.69 0.91 -29.09
N LEU A 246 16.54 1.41 -28.19
CA LEU A 246 17.94 1.01 -28.10
C LEU A 246 18.07 -0.50 -27.80
N ALA A 247 17.31 -1.01 -26.83
CA ALA A 247 17.35 -2.43 -26.49
C ALA A 247 16.90 -3.33 -27.65
N LEU A 248 15.84 -2.94 -28.39
CA LEU A 248 15.40 -3.65 -29.60
C LEU A 248 16.47 -3.66 -30.68
N GLN A 249 17.13 -2.54 -30.90
CA GLN A 249 18.22 -2.44 -31.86
C GLN A 249 19.38 -3.39 -31.54
N GLN A 250 19.74 -3.53 -30.25
CA GLN A 250 20.87 -4.31 -29.79
C GLN A 250 20.58 -5.81 -29.67
N LEU A 251 19.39 -6.17 -29.19
CA LEU A 251 19.02 -7.56 -28.81
C LEU A 251 17.98 -8.19 -29.74
N GLY A 252 17.42 -7.42 -30.68
CA GLY A 252 16.41 -7.86 -31.62
C GLY A 252 15.00 -8.00 -31.02
N PRO A 253 13.96 -8.07 -31.88
CA PRO A 253 12.58 -8.18 -31.49
C PRO A 253 12.25 -9.53 -30.86
N ARG A 254 11.42 -9.51 -29.82
CA ARG A 254 10.89 -10.69 -29.13
C ARG A 254 9.66 -10.34 -28.29
N ALA A 255 8.95 -11.34 -27.77
CA ALA A 255 7.88 -11.11 -26.82
C ALA A 255 8.45 -10.60 -25.48
N LEU A 256 8.01 -9.42 -25.04
CA LEU A 256 8.54 -8.73 -23.87
C LEU A 256 7.43 -8.35 -22.90
N THR A 257 7.76 -8.35 -21.60
CA THR A 257 7.00 -7.67 -20.57
C THR A 257 7.49 -6.23 -20.45
N LEU A 258 6.72 -5.29 -20.92
CA LEU A 258 7.01 -3.87 -20.84
C LEU A 258 6.10 -3.24 -19.79
N ASN A 259 6.55 -3.32 -18.52
CA ASN A 259 5.76 -2.96 -17.35
C ASN A 259 5.93 -1.47 -16.98
N THR A 260 4.86 -0.84 -16.54
CA THR A 260 4.87 0.54 -16.04
C THR A 260 3.74 0.79 -15.05
N GLY A 261 3.71 2.00 -14.50
CA GLY A 261 2.65 2.45 -13.61
C GLY A 261 2.58 1.71 -12.28
N GLY A 262 1.61 2.10 -11.50
CA GLY A 262 1.29 1.52 -10.21
C GLY A 262 -0.11 1.92 -9.80
N SER A 263 -0.58 1.54 -8.61
CA SER A 263 -1.89 1.94 -8.10
C SER A 263 -2.19 3.42 -8.28
N PRO A 264 -1.25 4.36 -8.06
CA PRO A 264 -1.55 5.79 -8.23
C PRO A 264 -1.58 6.28 -9.69
N THR A 265 -1.07 5.51 -10.66
CA THR A 265 -0.85 6.02 -12.02
C THR A 265 -1.33 5.10 -13.15
N TYR A 266 -1.82 3.89 -12.83
CA TYR A 266 -2.22 2.92 -13.86
C TYR A 266 -3.23 3.47 -14.89
N ARG A 267 -4.08 4.41 -14.50
CA ARG A 267 -5.07 5.05 -15.40
C ARG A 267 -4.46 5.99 -16.45
N LEU A 268 -3.18 6.34 -16.28
CA LEU A 268 -2.44 7.15 -17.28
C LEU A 268 -1.96 6.31 -18.47
N HIS A 269 -2.09 4.98 -18.38
CA HIS A 269 -1.59 4.03 -19.38
C HIS A 269 -2.76 3.25 -20.01
N ASP A 270 -2.98 3.46 -21.29
CA ASP A 270 -4.07 2.87 -22.06
C ASP A 270 -3.59 1.88 -23.15
N GLY A 271 -2.31 1.51 -23.12
CA GLY A 271 -1.70 0.62 -24.10
C GLY A 271 -1.35 1.29 -25.44
N SER A 272 -1.58 2.60 -25.60
CA SER A 272 -1.21 3.33 -26.82
C SER A 272 0.28 3.68 -26.90
N ALA A 273 1.00 3.61 -25.75
CA ALA A 273 2.44 3.85 -25.65
C ALA A 273 3.24 2.54 -25.71
N THR A 274 4.54 2.63 -25.42
CA THR A 274 5.48 1.48 -25.49
C THR A 274 5.14 0.38 -24.47
N ALA A 275 4.68 0.74 -23.28
CA ALA A 275 4.35 -0.22 -22.23
C ALA A 275 3.10 -1.04 -22.59
N ASN A 276 3.16 -2.36 -22.31
CA ASN A 276 2.06 -3.29 -22.60
C ASN A 276 1.44 -3.91 -21.32
N GLU A 277 1.92 -3.48 -20.14
CA GLU A 277 1.47 -4.01 -18.84
C GLU A 277 1.56 -2.94 -17.75
N VAL A 278 0.55 -2.88 -16.88
CA VAL A 278 0.56 -2.08 -15.65
C VAL A 278 0.53 -2.99 -14.42
N SER A 279 1.13 -2.52 -13.31
CA SER A 279 1.13 -3.25 -12.04
C SER A 279 0.36 -2.48 -10.96
N LEU A 280 -0.56 -3.14 -10.26
CA LEU A 280 -1.26 -2.53 -9.13
C LEU A 280 -1.64 -3.55 -8.05
N GLY A 281 -1.83 -3.07 -6.83
CA GLY A 281 -2.26 -3.89 -5.70
C GLY A 281 -3.03 -3.05 -4.69
N SER A 282 -2.41 -2.02 -4.10
CA SER A 282 -3.00 -1.18 -3.04
C SER A 282 -4.32 -0.51 -3.44
N ALA A 283 -4.54 -0.23 -4.72
CA ALA A 283 -5.79 0.30 -5.24
C ALA A 283 -6.99 -0.62 -4.92
N LEU A 284 -6.78 -1.94 -4.89
CA LEU A 284 -7.85 -2.92 -4.68
C LEU A 284 -8.37 -2.94 -3.24
N LEU A 285 -7.53 -2.58 -2.26
CA LEU A 285 -7.91 -2.40 -0.86
C LEU A 285 -8.12 -0.93 -0.51
N LYS A 286 -7.61 -0.03 -1.30
CA LYS A 286 -7.65 1.43 -1.14
C LYS A 286 -7.30 1.88 0.28
N ALA A 287 -6.07 1.58 0.72
CA ALA A 287 -5.47 2.17 1.91
C ALA A 287 -5.44 3.71 1.80
N SER A 288 -5.36 4.46 2.93
CA SER A 288 -5.62 5.90 2.91
C SER A 288 -4.57 6.74 2.17
N ASP A 289 -3.32 6.29 2.04
CA ASP A 289 -2.30 6.95 1.19
C ASP A 289 -2.67 6.91 -0.31
N PHE A 290 -3.70 6.16 -0.67
CA PHE A 290 -4.25 6.04 -2.01
C PHE A 290 -5.57 6.81 -2.21
N ASP A 291 -5.92 7.72 -1.30
CA ASP A 291 -7.01 8.68 -1.49
C ASP A 291 -6.54 9.81 -2.41
N THR A 292 -6.60 9.53 -3.70
CA THR A 292 -6.15 10.42 -4.77
C THR A 292 -7.23 10.56 -5.83
N ASP A 293 -7.16 11.63 -6.63
CA ASP A 293 -8.11 11.88 -7.72
C ASP A 293 -8.20 10.71 -8.71
N MET A 294 -7.07 10.03 -8.94
CA MET A 294 -7.01 8.87 -9.85
C MET A 294 -7.80 7.66 -9.34
N LEU A 295 -8.07 7.60 -8.03
CA LEU A 295 -8.73 6.46 -7.36
C LEU A 295 -10.00 6.88 -6.62
N HIS A 296 -10.60 8.03 -6.95
CA HIS A 296 -11.77 8.58 -6.27
C HIS A 296 -12.99 7.64 -6.32
N ASP A 297 -13.12 6.86 -7.36
CA ASP A 297 -14.22 5.92 -7.62
C ASP A 297 -14.01 4.51 -7.04
N LEU A 298 -12.90 4.30 -6.31
CA LEU A 298 -12.68 3.09 -5.52
C LEU A 298 -13.07 3.33 -4.06
N SER A 299 -13.39 2.26 -3.34
CA SER A 299 -13.81 2.32 -1.94
C SER A 299 -12.81 1.64 -1.01
N PRO A 300 -12.55 2.17 0.21
CA PRO A 300 -11.76 1.47 1.22
C PRO A 300 -12.36 0.10 1.52
N ALA A 301 -11.53 -0.95 1.44
CA ALA A 301 -11.96 -2.34 1.63
C ALA A 301 -11.18 -3.06 2.74
N VAL A 302 -10.41 -2.34 3.57
CA VAL A 302 -9.61 -2.92 4.64
C VAL A 302 -9.63 -2.04 5.88
N TYR A 303 -9.85 -2.68 7.04
CA TYR A 303 -9.90 -2.01 8.33
C TYR A 303 -9.26 -2.89 9.42
N ILE A 304 -8.66 -2.26 10.44
CA ILE A 304 -8.31 -2.91 11.68
C ILE A 304 -9.47 -2.69 12.64
N ALA A 305 -10.08 -3.75 13.15
CA ALA A 305 -11.02 -3.71 14.26
C ALA A 305 -10.28 -4.04 15.55
N THR A 306 -10.39 -3.19 16.56
CA THR A 306 -9.80 -3.45 17.88
C THR A 306 -10.75 -3.13 19.00
N PRO A 307 -10.85 -3.98 20.05
CA PRO A 307 -11.73 -3.70 21.18
C PRO A 307 -11.15 -2.62 22.11
N VAL A 308 -12.05 -1.86 22.71
CA VAL A 308 -11.78 -0.90 23.77
C VAL A 308 -11.55 -1.67 25.06
N LEU A 309 -10.36 -1.58 25.65
CA LEU A 309 -10.02 -2.21 26.94
C LEU A 309 -10.48 -1.37 28.12
N LYS A 310 -10.43 -0.03 28.00
CA LYS A 310 -10.85 0.93 29.02
C LYS A 310 -11.48 2.13 28.36
N ALA A 311 -12.63 2.54 28.88
CA ALA A 311 -13.32 3.75 28.50
C ALA A 311 -13.38 4.71 29.68
N GLN A 312 -12.71 5.85 29.59
CA GLN A 312 -12.72 6.90 30.60
C GLN A 312 -13.64 8.03 30.17
N SER A 313 -14.58 8.38 31.05
CA SER A 313 -15.52 9.50 30.81
C SER A 313 -14.81 10.84 30.68
N GLU A 314 -13.62 10.95 31.28
CA GLU A 314 -12.76 12.14 31.22
C GLU A 314 -11.32 11.74 30.96
N PHE A 315 -10.72 12.39 29.98
CA PHE A 315 -9.26 12.31 29.80
C PHE A 315 -8.54 13.03 30.93
N ARG A 316 -7.67 12.35 31.65
CA ARG A 316 -6.89 12.90 32.75
C ARG A 316 -5.40 12.90 32.39
N MET A 317 -4.76 14.02 32.70
CA MET A 317 -3.31 14.13 32.60
C MET A 317 -2.65 13.38 33.76
N PRO A 318 -1.38 12.95 33.59
CA PRO A 318 -0.60 12.37 34.68
C PRO A 318 -0.52 13.29 35.92
N TYR A 319 -0.36 12.67 37.10
CA TYR A 319 -0.16 13.41 38.34
C TYR A 319 1.01 14.40 38.22
N GLY A 320 0.76 15.64 38.63
CA GLY A 320 1.72 16.75 38.58
C GLY A 320 1.51 17.69 37.40
N VAL A 321 0.68 17.33 36.41
CA VAL A 321 0.34 18.19 35.24
C VAL A 321 -1.17 18.23 34.96
N GLU A 322 -2.01 17.91 35.94
CA GLU A 322 -3.47 17.74 35.82
C GLU A 322 -4.15 19.01 35.30
N LEU A 323 -3.69 20.18 35.75
CA LEU A 323 -4.26 21.47 35.35
C LEU A 323 -4.21 21.70 33.84
N LEU A 324 -3.16 21.18 33.17
CA LEU A 324 -3.05 21.26 31.70
C LEU A 324 -4.14 20.41 31.02
N GLY A 325 -4.52 19.29 31.61
CA GLY A 325 -5.60 18.45 31.11
C GLY A 325 -6.98 19.12 31.19
N ASP A 326 -7.23 19.81 32.30
CA ASP A 326 -8.47 20.59 32.49
C ASP A 326 -8.59 21.68 31.42
N VAL A 327 -7.52 22.42 31.19
CA VAL A 327 -7.47 23.45 30.17
C VAL A 327 -7.64 22.85 28.77
N ALA A 328 -6.99 21.75 28.45
CA ALA A 328 -7.11 21.07 27.14
C ALA A 328 -8.56 20.61 26.89
N ARG A 329 -9.21 19.97 27.87
CA ARG A 329 -10.60 19.52 27.76
C ARG A 329 -11.61 20.66 27.64
N MET A 330 -11.36 21.78 28.34
CA MET A 330 -12.18 22.99 28.25
C MET A 330 -12.04 23.66 26.87
N TRP A 331 -10.84 23.57 26.28
CA TRP A 331 -10.54 24.16 24.97
C TRP A 331 -11.06 23.29 23.83
N ASP A 332 -10.75 21.99 23.84
CA ASP A 332 -11.06 21.04 22.76
C ASP A 332 -12.00 19.92 23.22
N ALA A 333 -13.24 20.00 22.79
CA ALA A 333 -14.27 19.00 23.11
C ALA A 333 -13.91 17.58 22.61
N ASN A 334 -13.02 17.47 21.61
CA ASN A 334 -12.59 16.19 21.03
C ASN A 334 -11.52 15.48 21.88
N GLN A 335 -10.99 16.13 22.92
CA GLN A 335 -10.06 15.57 23.91
C GLN A 335 -10.74 15.26 25.26
N ARG A 336 -12.07 15.15 25.28
CA ARG A 336 -12.81 15.00 26.53
C ARG A 336 -12.76 13.61 27.11
N ARG A 337 -12.84 12.57 26.26
CA ARG A 337 -12.83 11.15 26.65
C ARG A 337 -11.55 10.49 26.19
N ALA A 338 -11.14 9.45 26.92
CA ALA A 338 -10.01 8.59 26.55
C ALA A 338 -10.46 7.14 26.45
N TYR A 339 -10.07 6.52 25.34
CA TYR A 339 -10.28 5.10 25.09
C TYR A 339 -8.93 4.42 24.94
N PHE A 340 -8.72 3.37 25.71
CA PHE A 340 -7.50 2.55 25.64
C PHE A 340 -7.85 1.32 24.81
N ILE A 341 -7.21 1.20 23.65
CA ILE A 341 -7.45 0.09 22.72
C ILE A 341 -6.48 -1.06 22.98
N TYR A 342 -6.87 -2.24 22.57
CA TYR A 342 -5.98 -3.38 22.53
C TYR A 342 -4.99 -3.21 21.36
N GLY A 343 -3.69 -3.21 21.63
CA GLY A 343 -2.64 -2.95 20.65
C GLY A 343 -2.48 -1.47 20.30
N GLY A 344 -1.95 -1.19 19.14
CA GLY A 344 -1.68 0.16 18.63
C GLY A 344 -0.34 0.26 17.91
N ASN A 345 0.15 1.51 17.69
CA ASN A 345 1.37 1.81 16.94
C ASN A 345 1.35 1.24 15.50
N TRP A 346 0.20 1.27 14.89
CA TRP A 346 0.01 0.83 13.52
C TRP A 346 0.14 2.01 12.55
N LEU A 347 0.60 1.73 11.34
CA LEU A 347 0.55 2.70 10.24
C LEU A 347 -0.90 2.80 9.72
N ALA A 348 -1.77 3.34 10.55
CA ALA A 348 -3.21 3.44 10.33
C ALA A 348 -3.79 4.62 11.11
N ASP A 349 -4.94 5.13 10.68
CA ASP A 349 -5.65 6.22 11.34
C ASP A 349 -7.03 5.74 11.82
N PRO A 350 -7.53 6.21 13.00
CA PRO A 350 -8.87 5.91 13.43
C PRO A 350 -9.89 6.52 12.46
N VAL A 351 -10.90 5.73 12.05
CA VAL A 351 -11.91 6.16 11.08
C VAL A 351 -13.33 5.97 11.57
N SER A 352 -13.53 5.18 12.63
CA SER A 352 -14.87 5.02 13.21
C SER A 352 -14.78 4.51 14.65
N PRO A 353 -15.56 5.13 15.57
CA PRO A 353 -16.47 6.28 15.38
C PRO A 353 -15.73 7.54 14.91
N ASP A 354 -16.46 8.45 14.27
CA ASP A 354 -15.90 9.69 13.76
C ASP A 354 -15.35 10.58 14.89
N GLY A 355 -14.31 11.38 14.58
CA GLY A 355 -13.72 12.35 15.47
C GLY A 355 -12.79 11.78 16.54
N LEU A 356 -12.39 10.52 16.43
CA LEU A 356 -11.33 9.95 17.24
C LEU A 356 -9.96 10.37 16.73
N ALA A 357 -9.02 10.62 17.65
CA ALA A 357 -7.64 10.98 17.33
C ALA A 357 -6.66 10.32 18.29
N TYR A 358 -5.43 10.11 17.83
CA TYR A 358 -4.35 9.66 18.72
C TYR A 358 -4.01 10.72 19.76
N SER A 359 -3.65 10.28 20.96
CA SER A 359 -3.17 11.17 22.02
C SER A 359 -1.75 11.64 21.71
N GLY A 360 -1.57 12.95 21.52
CA GLY A 360 -0.24 13.54 21.39
C GLY A 360 0.61 13.47 22.67
N LEU A 361 -0.03 13.31 23.82
CA LEU A 361 0.66 13.24 25.12
C LEU A 361 1.28 11.87 25.40
N TYR A 362 0.48 10.79 25.21
CA TYR A 362 0.91 9.44 25.54
C TYR A 362 1.76 8.80 24.44
N GLY A 363 1.86 9.44 23.27
CA GLY A 363 2.57 8.91 22.13
C GLY A 363 1.96 7.61 21.62
N THR A 364 2.79 6.77 20.98
CA THR A 364 2.37 5.47 20.42
C THR A 364 2.72 4.31 21.35
N SER A 365 1.87 3.31 21.41
CA SER A 365 2.08 2.08 22.18
C SER A 365 1.58 0.88 21.39
N SER A 366 2.41 -0.13 21.23
CA SER A 366 2.04 -1.39 20.57
C SER A 366 1.18 -2.32 21.44
N ASN A 367 1.09 -2.04 22.74
CA ASN A 367 0.37 -2.87 23.70
C ASN A 367 -1.02 -2.31 24.03
N GLN A 368 -1.09 -1.01 24.38
CA GLN A 368 -2.31 -0.34 24.79
C GLN A 368 -2.23 1.14 24.40
N GLN A 369 -2.70 1.49 23.22
CA GLN A 369 -2.67 2.87 22.73
C GLN A 369 -3.88 3.67 23.23
N VAL A 370 -3.67 4.98 23.44
CA VAL A 370 -4.72 5.91 23.84
C VAL A 370 -5.26 6.62 22.60
N VAL A 371 -6.59 6.60 22.48
CA VAL A 371 -7.34 7.35 21.48
C VAL A 371 -8.28 8.30 22.24
N LEU A 372 -8.27 9.56 21.83
CA LEU A 372 -9.11 10.60 22.41
C LEU A 372 -10.36 10.84 21.58
N GLY A 373 -11.43 11.25 22.24
CA GLY A 373 -12.69 11.56 21.59
C GLY A 373 -13.55 12.54 22.39
N SER A 374 -14.68 12.89 21.83
CA SER A 374 -15.71 13.71 22.47
C SER A 374 -16.68 12.84 23.28
N GLY A 375 -17.71 13.45 23.83
CA GLY A 375 -18.81 12.72 24.47
C GLY A 375 -19.75 12.00 23.49
N ALA A 376 -19.66 12.32 22.19
CA ALA A 376 -20.63 11.85 21.19
C ALA A 376 -20.38 10.40 20.74
N GLN A 377 -19.14 9.89 20.79
CA GLN A 377 -18.82 8.52 20.39
C GLN A 377 -19.42 7.46 21.34
N ASN A 378 -19.52 7.77 22.63
CA ASN A 378 -20.13 6.95 23.68
C ASN A 378 -19.76 5.45 23.69
N LEU A 379 -18.48 5.14 23.38
CA LEU A 379 -17.97 3.78 23.38
C LEU A 379 -17.88 3.24 24.81
N GLN A 380 -18.16 1.95 24.96
CA GLN A 380 -18.02 1.18 26.19
C GLN A 380 -16.83 0.22 26.08
N ILE A 381 -16.49 -0.46 27.18
CA ILE A 381 -15.55 -1.56 27.17
C ILE A 381 -16.08 -2.65 26.23
N ASP A 382 -15.19 -3.27 25.47
CA ASP A 382 -15.44 -4.29 24.43
C ASP A 382 -16.13 -3.77 23.15
N ASP A 383 -16.50 -2.49 23.07
CA ASP A 383 -16.86 -1.87 21.78
C ASP A 383 -15.64 -1.79 20.87
N PHE A 384 -15.88 -1.81 19.55
CA PHE A 384 -14.79 -1.73 18.58
C PHE A 384 -14.49 -0.29 18.17
N ILE A 385 -13.21 -0.02 17.96
CA ILE A 385 -12.73 1.12 17.16
C ILE A 385 -12.14 0.57 15.88
N PHE A 386 -12.47 1.23 14.76
CA PHE A 386 -11.94 0.86 13.45
C PHE A 386 -10.88 1.84 12.99
N PHE A 387 -9.78 1.28 12.47
CA PHE A 387 -8.67 2.02 11.88
C PHE A 387 -8.53 1.66 10.42
N ARG A 388 -8.21 2.64 9.59
CA ARG A 388 -7.90 2.41 8.19
C ARG A 388 -6.38 2.43 8.00
N PRO A 389 -5.76 1.36 7.46
CA PRO A 389 -4.34 1.35 7.12
C PRO A 389 -3.99 2.48 6.16
N ARG A 390 -2.84 3.12 6.38
CA ARG A 390 -2.27 4.05 5.40
C ARG A 390 -1.68 3.31 4.22
N GLN A 391 -1.00 2.19 4.50
CA GLN A 391 -0.39 1.32 3.49
C GLN A 391 -0.71 -0.14 3.83
N SER A 392 -1.19 -0.90 2.86
CA SER A 392 -1.52 -2.31 3.05
C SER A 392 -0.30 -3.17 3.37
N GLU A 393 0.80 -3.00 2.65
CA GLU A 393 2.03 -3.75 2.84
C GLU A 393 2.65 -3.62 4.24
N ALA A 394 2.48 -2.48 4.88
CA ALA A 394 3.02 -2.23 6.22
C ALA A 394 2.17 -2.85 7.33
N VAL A 395 0.94 -3.22 7.06
CA VAL A 395 -0.06 -3.54 8.09
C VAL A 395 -0.61 -4.96 7.97
N LEU A 396 -0.87 -5.45 6.74
CA LEU A 396 -1.58 -6.73 6.54
C LEU A 396 -0.87 -7.97 7.13
N LEU A 397 0.42 -7.90 7.38
CA LEU A 397 1.20 -9.02 7.94
C LEU A 397 1.30 -9.00 9.48
N GLN A 398 0.69 -8.02 10.16
CA GLN A 398 0.88 -7.83 11.62
C GLN A 398 -0.18 -8.52 12.49
N PHE A 399 -1.29 -8.99 11.92
CA PHE A 399 -2.49 -9.39 12.69
C PHE A 399 -2.82 -10.89 12.60
N GLY A 400 -1.96 -11.70 12.02
CA GLY A 400 -2.28 -13.10 11.75
C GLY A 400 -3.33 -13.25 10.66
N ALA A 401 -4.33 -14.11 10.85
CA ALA A 401 -5.34 -14.38 9.84
C ALA A 401 -6.24 -13.15 9.57
N LEU A 402 -6.48 -12.86 8.31
CA LEU A 402 -7.37 -11.81 7.84
C LEU A 402 -8.82 -12.29 7.92
N ALA A 403 -9.71 -11.54 8.56
CA ALA A 403 -11.13 -11.84 8.63
C ALA A 403 -11.85 -11.29 7.39
N LEU A 404 -12.66 -12.09 6.72
CA LEU A 404 -13.47 -11.64 5.59
C LEU A 404 -14.86 -11.24 6.05
N TYR A 405 -15.22 -10.01 5.74
CA TYR A 405 -16.56 -9.50 5.91
C TYR A 405 -17.32 -9.56 4.59
N GLU A 406 -18.49 -10.19 4.63
CA GLU A 406 -19.39 -10.33 3.50
C GLU A 406 -20.84 -10.41 3.99
N GLN A 407 -21.73 -9.62 3.41
CA GLN A 407 -23.17 -9.63 3.70
C GLN A 407 -23.51 -9.55 5.20
N GLY A 408 -22.84 -8.65 5.93
CA GLY A 408 -23.09 -8.42 7.35
C GLY A 408 -22.47 -9.45 8.31
N LYS A 409 -21.62 -10.34 7.86
CA LYS A 409 -21.00 -11.42 8.65
C LYS A 409 -19.50 -11.55 8.37
N ILE A 410 -18.76 -12.07 9.35
CA ILE A 410 -17.42 -12.61 9.11
C ILE A 410 -17.58 -14.04 8.64
N THR A 411 -17.22 -14.33 7.39
CA THR A 411 -17.47 -15.61 6.73
C THR A 411 -16.28 -16.54 6.72
N GLU A 412 -15.08 -15.99 6.59
CA GLU A 412 -13.84 -16.74 6.41
C GLU A 412 -12.67 -16.08 7.16
N ARG A 413 -11.58 -16.82 7.30
CA ARG A 413 -10.27 -16.32 7.73
C ARG A 413 -9.20 -16.77 6.74
N TRP A 414 -8.49 -15.80 6.17
CA TRP A 414 -7.40 -16.06 5.23
C TRP A 414 -6.04 -15.91 5.89
N THR A 415 -5.17 -16.88 5.67
CA THR A 415 -3.80 -16.84 6.17
C THR A 415 -2.94 -15.95 5.28
N PRO A 416 -2.30 -14.89 5.82
CA PRO A 416 -1.37 -14.07 5.06
C PRO A 416 -0.07 -14.82 4.75
N MET A 417 0.70 -14.30 3.80
CA MET A 417 2.06 -14.76 3.52
C MET A 417 2.98 -14.53 4.73
N PRO A 418 4.12 -15.25 4.82
CA PRO A 418 5.10 -14.98 5.84
C PRO A 418 5.54 -13.50 5.85
N ALA A 419 5.68 -12.95 7.06
CA ALA A 419 6.30 -11.65 7.20
C ALA A 419 7.75 -11.73 6.72
N SER A 420 8.14 -10.78 5.88
CA SER A 420 9.51 -10.64 5.40
C SER A 420 9.86 -9.16 5.35
N ALA A 421 11.02 -8.83 5.82
CA ALA A 421 11.49 -7.45 5.85
C ALA A 421 11.53 -6.82 4.45
#